data_b8e26b20efd18f74996c60c59d6cddc9
#
_entry.id   b8e26b20efd18f74996c60c59d6cddc9
#
_cell.length_a   1.000
_cell.length_b   1.000
_cell.length_c   1.000
_cell.angle_alpha   90.00
_cell.angle_beta   90.00
_cell.angle_gamma   90.00
#
_symmetry.space_group_name_H-M   'P 1'
#
loop_
_entity.id
_entity.type
_entity.pdbx_description
1 polymer ?
#
loop_
_entity_poly.entity_id
_entity_poly.type
_entity_poly.pdbx_seq_one_letter_code
_entity_poly.pdbx_strand_id
1 'polypeptide(L)'
;MPKEIVSLSPREEFLISTDGASTVAYGMQGLNWKGKLHYRLIIWQSYRKIKSFYKNALQQKECYYGPFKGEFGHFLLHNLPFLVHLHKKGVKIHYCGMELHKPFLIDENGDSIIYKWYPLPDFFAESAPNANATILPERFRGIVEGFKAVARAEGKPILDISQNNMYWYVFRNWQLEGKQSIYDLSKVYGKSKENICVIFPRKKGGKVTPNNGESWDYEEIARRVSPYFDKVLLVGHPSFSAVVNSGGNIELKVSSDNADTLKYCANARLIITQHSGAVHLGAYVKTPVLIIFKGSPPVKGLMDTVRFRKNLTSQSLNYALNMQEIENFAASGNL
;
A
#
# COMPACT_ATOMS: atom_id res chain seq x y z
N MET A 1 -7.89 9.94 -24.25
CA MET A 1 -6.89 8.96 -23.80
C MET A 1 -6.63 9.20 -22.32
N PRO A 2 -6.56 8.18 -21.48
CA PRO A 2 -6.09 8.33 -20.12
C PRO A 2 -4.69 8.93 -20.18
N LYS A 3 -4.43 9.89 -19.31
CA LYS A 3 -3.14 10.59 -19.30
C LYS A 3 -2.14 9.77 -18.51
N GLU A 4 -1.05 9.40 -19.10
CA GLU A 4 0.09 8.91 -18.36
C GLU A 4 0.65 10.05 -17.51
N ILE A 5 0.84 9.81 -16.21
CA ILE A 5 1.42 10.82 -15.33
C ILE A 5 2.95 10.83 -15.54
N VAL A 6 3.36 11.14 -16.74
CA VAL A 6 4.78 11.27 -17.09
C VAL A 6 5.25 12.71 -16.93
N SER A 7 4.36 13.69 -17.20
CA SER A 7 4.67 15.10 -17.02
C SER A 7 4.00 15.61 -15.76
N LEU A 8 4.77 15.75 -14.71
CA LEU A 8 4.35 16.42 -13.49
C LEU A 8 4.36 17.93 -13.70
N SER A 9 3.47 18.65 -13.02
CA SER A 9 3.60 20.09 -12.92
C SER A 9 4.93 20.44 -12.20
N PRO A 10 5.51 21.63 -12.42
CA PRO A 10 6.72 22.05 -11.73
C PRO A 10 6.63 21.95 -10.19
N ARG A 11 5.41 22.13 -9.65
CA ARG A 11 5.15 21.98 -8.21
C ARG A 11 5.22 20.52 -7.78
N GLU A 12 4.70 19.62 -8.58
CA GLU A 12 4.72 18.18 -8.30
C GLU A 12 6.14 17.62 -8.41
N GLU A 13 6.89 18.03 -9.42
CA GLU A 13 8.31 17.70 -9.54
C GLU A 13 9.11 18.19 -8.34
N PHE A 14 8.87 19.43 -7.90
CA PHE A 14 9.50 19.98 -6.70
C PHE A 14 9.16 19.13 -5.47
N LEU A 15 7.90 18.76 -5.26
CA LEU A 15 7.47 17.93 -4.12
C LEU A 15 8.08 16.52 -4.16
N ILE A 16 8.38 15.99 -5.33
CA ILE A 16 9.02 14.67 -5.48
C ILE A 16 10.53 14.78 -5.35
N SER A 17 11.12 15.82 -5.91
CA SER A 17 12.58 16.02 -5.93
C SER A 17 13.15 16.48 -4.59
N THR A 18 12.37 17.22 -3.81
CA THR A 18 12.75 17.60 -2.45
C THR A 18 12.40 16.49 -1.47
N ASP A 19 13.32 16.21 -0.59
CA ASP A 19 13.25 15.18 0.44
C ASP A 19 12.15 15.42 1.51
N GLY A 20 12.35 14.93 2.70
CA GLY A 20 11.48 15.11 3.84
C GLY A 20 11.04 16.52 4.17
N ALA A 21 11.81 17.52 3.78
CA ALA A 21 11.48 18.91 4.10
C ALA A 21 10.18 19.34 3.42
N SER A 22 9.99 19.02 2.14
CA SER A 22 8.75 19.34 1.43
C SER A 22 7.56 18.52 1.89
N THR A 23 7.77 17.25 2.24
CA THR A 23 6.73 16.40 2.82
C THR A 23 6.28 16.95 4.19
N VAL A 24 7.23 17.41 5.00
CA VAL A 24 6.97 18.08 6.28
C VAL A 24 6.19 19.37 6.08
N ALA A 25 6.62 20.20 5.14
CA ALA A 25 5.96 21.48 4.82
C ALA A 25 4.50 21.27 4.39
N TYR A 26 4.24 20.25 3.57
CA TYR A 26 2.89 19.90 3.15
C TYR A 26 2.00 19.47 4.33
N GLY A 27 2.51 18.62 5.21
CA GLY A 27 1.78 18.16 6.40
C GLY A 27 1.52 19.26 7.44
N MET A 28 2.25 20.39 7.34
CA MET A 28 2.09 21.54 8.24
C MET A 28 1.15 22.63 7.69
N GLN A 29 0.57 22.45 6.49
CA GLN A 29 -0.38 23.42 5.94
C GLN A 29 -1.58 23.59 6.89
N GLY A 30 -1.95 24.83 7.14
CA GLY A 30 -3.07 25.16 8.04
C GLY A 30 -2.76 25.14 9.54
N LEU A 31 -1.58 24.68 9.95
CA LEU A 31 -1.17 24.73 11.35
C LEU A 31 -0.65 26.11 11.74
N ASN A 32 -0.99 26.55 12.97
CA ASN A 32 -0.34 27.71 13.57
C ASN A 32 1.15 27.39 13.93
N TRP A 33 1.90 28.39 14.38
CA TRP A 33 3.33 28.24 14.64
C TRP A 33 3.64 27.19 15.72
N LYS A 34 2.81 27.08 16.78
CA LYS A 34 2.96 26.06 17.83
C LYS A 34 2.71 24.67 17.30
N GLY A 35 1.67 24.51 16.49
CA GLY A 35 1.37 23.25 15.80
C GLY A 35 2.49 22.82 14.85
N LYS A 36 3.06 23.77 14.08
CA LYS A 36 4.20 23.50 13.21
C LYS A 36 5.45 23.05 13.97
N LEU A 37 5.74 23.70 15.11
CA LEU A 37 6.87 23.32 15.95
C LEU A 37 6.67 21.92 16.54
N HIS A 38 5.49 21.66 17.12
CA HIS A 38 5.14 20.35 17.67
C HIS A 38 5.23 19.25 16.61
N TYR A 39 4.70 19.49 15.43
CA TYR A 39 4.76 18.55 14.31
C TYR A 39 6.19 18.22 13.87
N ARG A 40 7.05 19.23 13.76
CA ARG A 40 8.49 19.05 13.45
C ARG A 40 9.20 18.23 14.53
N LEU A 41 8.89 18.50 15.80
CA LEU A 41 9.48 17.77 16.93
C LEU A 41 9.11 16.27 16.89
N ILE A 42 7.85 15.95 16.64
CA ILE A 42 7.41 14.55 16.51
C ILE A 42 8.09 13.85 15.36
N ILE A 43 8.19 14.50 14.19
CA ILE A 43 8.91 13.93 13.03
C ILE A 43 10.38 13.71 13.34
N TRP A 44 11.04 14.67 13.98
CA TRP A 44 12.45 14.56 14.35
C TRP A 44 12.68 13.41 15.36
N GLN A 45 11.82 13.27 16.36
CA GLN A 45 11.87 12.16 17.30
C GLN A 45 11.67 10.82 16.61
N SER A 46 10.70 10.73 15.69
CA SER A 46 10.43 9.54 14.91
C SER A 46 11.63 9.19 14.02
N TYR A 47 12.23 10.19 13.36
CA TYR A 47 13.42 10.00 12.55
C TYR A 47 14.60 9.45 13.38
N ARG A 48 14.87 10.03 14.55
CA ARG A 48 15.94 9.55 15.44
C ARG A 48 15.69 8.11 15.90
N LYS A 49 14.46 7.79 16.27
CA LYS A 49 14.07 6.45 16.72
C LYS A 49 14.27 5.42 15.61
N ILE A 50 13.77 5.71 14.39
CA ILE A 50 13.92 4.79 13.26
C ILE A 50 15.38 4.66 12.83
N LYS A 51 16.14 5.75 12.80
CA LYS A 51 17.57 5.74 12.48
C LYS A 51 18.37 4.92 13.47
N SER A 52 18.11 5.07 14.77
CA SER A 52 18.75 4.26 15.82
C SER A 52 18.38 2.78 15.67
N PHE A 53 17.10 2.49 15.52
CA PHE A 53 16.63 1.12 15.26
C PHE A 53 17.32 0.51 14.06
N TYR A 54 17.34 1.20 12.92
CA TYR A 54 17.95 0.72 11.68
C TYR A 54 19.44 0.41 11.85
N LYS A 55 20.20 1.33 12.47
CA LYS A 55 21.63 1.12 12.77
C LYS A 55 21.83 -0.13 13.62
N ASN A 56 21.06 -0.28 14.69
CA ASN A 56 21.18 -1.40 15.61
C ASN A 56 20.75 -2.73 14.96
N ALA A 57 19.69 -2.71 14.15
CA ALA A 57 19.25 -3.89 13.41
C ALA A 57 20.30 -4.38 12.42
N LEU A 58 20.97 -3.47 11.71
CA LEU A 58 22.07 -3.84 10.81
C LEU A 58 23.29 -4.38 11.56
N GLN A 59 23.60 -3.81 12.72
CA GLN A 59 24.73 -4.23 13.55
C GLN A 59 24.48 -5.60 14.18
N GLN A 60 23.29 -5.83 14.75
CA GLN A 60 22.95 -7.09 15.43
C GLN A 60 22.46 -8.18 14.48
N LYS A 61 22.17 -7.84 13.21
CA LYS A 61 21.58 -8.74 12.22
C LYS A 61 20.27 -9.39 12.64
N GLU A 62 19.56 -8.76 13.57
CA GLU A 62 18.30 -9.24 14.11
C GLU A 62 17.48 -8.08 14.69
N CYS A 63 16.18 -8.09 14.50
CA CYS A 63 15.30 -7.04 15.02
C CYS A 63 13.85 -7.51 15.22
N TYR A 64 13.12 -6.77 16.04
CA TYR A 64 11.70 -6.90 16.30
C TYR A 64 10.95 -5.73 15.68
N TYR A 65 9.99 -5.99 14.80
CA TYR A 65 9.24 -4.98 14.06
C TYR A 65 7.73 -5.14 14.25
N GLY A 66 7.07 -4.13 14.77
CA GLY A 66 5.63 -4.13 15.04
C GLY A 66 5.29 -3.75 16.48
N PRO A 67 3.99 -3.84 16.86
CA PRO A 67 2.88 -4.33 16.04
C PRO A 67 2.52 -3.35 14.92
N PHE A 68 2.29 -3.86 13.72
CA PHE A 68 1.68 -3.08 12.67
C PHE A 68 0.17 -3.35 12.60
N LYS A 69 -0.60 -2.31 12.77
CA LYS A 69 -2.07 -2.32 12.84
C LYS A 69 -2.70 -1.24 11.93
N GLY A 70 -1.91 -0.67 11.04
CA GLY A 70 -2.33 0.42 10.18
C GLY A 70 -3.05 -0.05 8.91
N GLU A 71 -3.44 0.91 8.09
CA GLU A 71 -4.06 0.66 6.80
C GLU A 71 -3.18 -0.18 5.86
N PHE A 72 -3.82 -1.02 5.07
CA PHE A 72 -3.16 -1.87 4.08
C PHE A 72 -2.31 -1.08 3.07
N GLY A 73 -2.80 0.09 2.63
CA GLY A 73 -2.02 0.98 1.77
C GLY A 73 -0.73 1.47 2.42
N HIS A 74 -0.76 1.79 3.71
CA HIS A 74 0.45 2.17 4.46
C HIS A 74 1.41 0.98 4.67
N PHE A 75 0.88 -0.24 4.79
CA PHE A 75 1.70 -1.43 4.82
C PHE A 75 2.49 -1.56 3.51
N LEU A 76 1.81 -1.59 2.39
CA LEU A 76 2.42 -1.76 1.07
C LEU A 76 3.36 -0.62 0.69
N LEU A 77 2.98 0.62 1.02
CA LEU A 77 3.73 1.82 0.60
C LEU A 77 4.97 2.09 1.46
N HIS A 78 4.94 1.76 2.75
CA HIS A 78 5.96 2.20 3.70
C HIS A 78 6.62 1.08 4.48
N ASN A 79 5.83 0.15 5.02
CA ASN A 79 6.34 -0.85 5.95
C ASN A 79 6.99 -2.03 5.23
N LEU A 80 6.28 -2.61 4.27
CA LEU A 80 6.79 -3.75 3.50
C LEU A 80 8.10 -3.42 2.76
N PRO A 81 8.25 -2.27 2.06
CA PRO A 81 9.52 -1.93 1.42
C PRO A 81 10.69 -1.79 2.39
N PHE A 82 10.43 -1.36 3.61
CA PHE A 82 11.45 -1.28 4.64
C PHE A 82 11.82 -2.67 5.19
N LEU A 83 10.85 -3.55 5.42
CA LEU A 83 11.10 -4.94 5.82
C LEU A 83 11.90 -5.70 4.76
N VAL A 84 11.52 -5.55 3.48
CA VAL A 84 12.27 -6.13 2.36
C VAL A 84 13.72 -5.61 2.32
N HIS A 85 13.92 -4.31 2.57
CA HIS A 85 15.27 -3.75 2.62
C HIS A 85 16.09 -4.35 3.76
N LEU A 86 15.53 -4.49 4.96
CA LEU A 86 16.20 -5.15 6.09
C LEU A 86 16.55 -6.60 5.77
N HIS A 87 15.61 -7.33 5.18
CA HIS A 87 15.85 -8.72 4.76
C HIS A 87 17.00 -8.83 3.74
N LYS A 88 17.02 -7.97 2.70
CA LYS A 88 18.11 -7.89 1.72
C LYS A 88 19.46 -7.53 2.34
N LYS A 89 19.47 -6.92 3.53
CA LYS A 89 20.69 -6.65 4.33
C LYS A 89 21.06 -7.80 5.28
N GLY A 90 20.36 -8.94 5.20
CA GLY A 90 20.61 -10.12 6.01
C GLY A 90 20.20 -9.98 7.47
N VAL A 91 19.16 -9.16 7.75
CA VAL A 91 18.60 -8.99 9.09
C VAL A 91 17.48 -10.01 9.31
N LYS A 92 17.56 -10.79 10.39
CA LYS A 92 16.47 -11.64 10.87
C LYS A 92 15.37 -10.78 11.46
N ILE A 93 14.16 -10.90 10.93
CA ILE A 93 13.04 -10.05 11.30
C ILE A 93 12.01 -10.86 12.09
N HIS A 94 11.78 -10.46 13.35
CA HIS A 94 10.64 -10.90 14.15
C HIS A 94 9.50 -9.90 13.93
N TYR A 95 8.38 -10.37 13.40
CA TYR A 95 7.29 -9.47 12.98
C TYR A 95 6.01 -9.71 13.77
N CYS A 96 5.44 -8.63 14.29
CA CYS A 96 4.11 -8.64 14.89
C CYS A 96 3.13 -7.87 13.99
N GLY A 97 2.16 -8.55 13.42
CA GLY A 97 1.19 -7.94 12.50
C GLY A 97 0.09 -8.89 12.07
N MET A 98 -0.89 -8.38 11.33
CA MET A 98 -2.07 -9.12 10.90
C MET A 98 -1.73 -10.23 9.90
N GLU A 99 -2.46 -11.34 9.96
CA GLU A 99 -2.26 -12.48 9.07
C GLU A 99 -2.45 -12.15 7.59
N LEU A 100 -3.30 -11.18 7.28
CA LEU A 100 -3.50 -10.68 5.92
C LEU A 100 -2.23 -10.11 5.26
N HIS A 101 -1.17 -9.83 6.04
CA HIS A 101 0.12 -9.38 5.52
C HIS A 101 1.00 -10.53 5.03
N LYS A 102 0.74 -11.77 5.50
CA LYS A 102 1.59 -12.93 5.26
C LYS A 102 1.90 -13.19 3.78
N PRO A 103 0.95 -13.10 2.84
CA PRO A 103 1.21 -13.33 1.42
C PRO A 103 2.22 -12.36 0.79
N PHE A 104 2.45 -11.21 1.42
CA PHE A 104 3.40 -10.18 0.94
C PHE A 104 4.79 -10.31 1.58
N LEU A 105 4.90 -11.04 2.69
CA LEU A 105 6.13 -11.16 3.47
C LEU A 105 6.97 -12.36 3.02
N ILE A 106 7.10 -12.47 1.70
CA ILE A 106 7.91 -13.49 1.02
C ILE A 106 8.87 -12.83 0.03
N ASP A 107 9.91 -13.54 -0.33
CA ASP A 107 10.84 -13.15 -1.38
C ASP A 107 10.40 -13.64 -2.78
N GLU A 108 11.26 -13.49 -3.77
CA GLU A 108 10.99 -13.87 -5.16
C GLU A 108 10.99 -15.39 -5.40
N ASN A 109 11.40 -16.19 -4.41
CA ASN A 109 11.36 -17.65 -4.42
C ASN A 109 10.15 -18.20 -3.66
N GLY A 110 9.39 -17.34 -2.97
CA GLY A 110 8.29 -17.73 -2.10
C GLY A 110 8.69 -18.00 -0.66
N ASP A 111 9.97 -17.79 -0.32
CA ASP A 111 10.46 -17.98 1.03
C ASP A 111 10.10 -16.79 1.93
N SER A 112 9.74 -17.08 3.18
CA SER A 112 9.38 -16.04 4.15
C SER A 112 10.55 -15.10 4.42
N ILE A 113 10.34 -13.80 4.29
CA ILE A 113 11.29 -12.79 4.73
C ILE A 113 11.25 -12.56 6.24
N ILE A 114 10.31 -13.21 6.93
CA ILE A 114 10.11 -13.12 8.38
C ILE A 114 10.69 -14.36 9.04
N TYR A 115 11.64 -14.13 9.95
CA TYR A 115 12.26 -15.21 10.72
C TYR A 115 11.29 -15.82 11.75
N LYS A 116 10.55 -14.96 12.48
CA LYS A 116 9.53 -15.38 13.44
C LYS A 116 8.31 -14.46 13.38
N TRP A 117 7.16 -15.08 13.26
CA TRP A 117 5.88 -14.42 13.17
C TRP A 117 5.15 -14.41 14.52
N TYR A 118 4.60 -13.25 14.88
CA TYR A 118 3.71 -13.04 16.02
C TYR A 118 2.36 -12.56 15.46
N PRO A 119 1.47 -13.48 15.08
CA PRO A 119 0.26 -13.12 14.34
C PRO A 119 -0.71 -12.33 15.21
N LEU A 120 -1.23 -11.26 14.64
CA LEU A 120 -2.45 -10.61 15.10
C LEU A 120 -3.58 -11.12 14.21
N PRO A 121 -4.69 -11.61 14.76
CA PRO A 121 -5.88 -11.89 13.99
C PRO A 121 -6.32 -10.69 13.16
N ASP A 122 -6.98 -10.93 12.04
CA ASP A 122 -7.49 -9.85 11.22
C ASP A 122 -8.65 -9.14 11.93
N PHE A 123 -8.40 -7.90 12.34
CA PHE A 123 -9.41 -7.03 12.94
C PHE A 123 -9.76 -5.84 12.04
N PHE A 124 -9.34 -5.87 10.80
CA PHE A 124 -9.55 -4.77 9.86
C PHE A 124 -11.05 -4.54 9.61
N ALA A 125 -11.83 -5.60 9.52
CA ALA A 125 -13.28 -5.52 9.38
C ALA A 125 -13.98 -4.90 10.59
N GLU A 126 -13.43 -5.07 11.78
CA GLU A 126 -13.96 -4.50 13.03
C GLU A 126 -13.62 -3.01 13.17
N SER A 127 -12.52 -2.58 12.62
CA SER A 127 -12.06 -1.19 12.64
C SER A 127 -12.67 -0.34 11.51
N ALA A 128 -13.32 -0.95 10.55
CA ALA A 128 -14.12 -0.24 9.57
C ALA A 128 -15.42 0.25 10.24
N PRO A 129 -15.74 1.48 10.33
CA PRO A 129 -15.80 2.51 9.30
C PRO A 129 -14.67 3.54 9.40
N ASN A 130 -13.75 3.36 10.27
CA ASN A 130 -12.58 4.22 10.42
C ASN A 130 -11.34 3.47 9.94
N ALA A 131 -11.12 3.39 8.64
CA ALA A 131 -9.94 2.74 8.05
C ALA A 131 -8.61 3.29 8.59
N ASN A 132 -8.63 4.45 9.24
CA ASN A 132 -7.53 5.04 9.98
C ASN A 132 -7.54 4.66 11.47
N ALA A 133 -8.54 3.95 11.94
CA ALA A 133 -8.63 3.56 13.34
C ALA A 133 -7.68 2.40 13.61
N THR A 134 -6.54 2.77 14.05
CA THR A 134 -5.46 1.89 14.47
C THR A 134 -5.54 1.56 15.95
N ILE A 135 -6.74 1.48 16.50
CA ILE A 135 -6.95 1.06 17.87
C ILE A 135 -6.85 -0.44 17.90
N LEU A 136 -5.80 -0.93 18.52
CA LEU A 136 -5.63 -2.36 18.75
C LEU A 136 -6.70 -2.82 19.75
N PRO A 137 -7.53 -3.81 19.39
CA PRO A 137 -8.48 -4.38 20.34
C PRO A 137 -7.79 -4.88 21.61
N GLU A 138 -8.40 -4.63 22.77
CA GLU A 138 -7.83 -4.98 24.09
C GLU A 138 -7.44 -6.47 24.19
N ARG A 139 -8.22 -7.35 23.55
CA ARG A 139 -7.96 -8.79 23.51
C ARG A 139 -6.60 -9.17 22.89
N PHE A 140 -5.98 -8.28 22.10
CA PHE A 140 -4.67 -8.52 21.50
C PHE A 140 -3.50 -7.92 22.31
N ARG A 141 -3.79 -7.21 23.39
CA ARG A 141 -2.76 -6.60 24.24
C ARG A 141 -1.74 -7.62 24.72
N GLY A 142 -2.19 -8.82 25.14
CA GLY A 142 -1.30 -9.89 25.60
C GLY A 142 -0.28 -10.34 24.54
N ILE A 143 -0.69 -10.47 23.30
CA ILE A 143 0.21 -10.84 22.18
C ILE A 143 1.27 -9.75 21.98
N VAL A 144 0.86 -8.49 21.97
CA VAL A 144 1.75 -7.35 21.76
C VAL A 144 2.74 -7.17 22.91
N GLU A 145 2.28 -7.27 24.15
CA GLU A 145 3.16 -7.15 25.32
C GLU A 145 4.11 -8.34 25.42
N GLY A 146 3.66 -9.56 25.10
CA GLY A 146 4.52 -10.74 24.99
C GLY A 146 5.61 -10.55 23.92
N PHE A 147 5.27 -10.06 22.73
CA PHE A 147 6.22 -9.72 21.69
C PHE A 147 7.29 -8.70 22.15
N LYS A 148 6.85 -7.63 22.82
CA LYS A 148 7.75 -6.61 23.35
C LYS A 148 8.62 -7.12 24.49
N ALA A 149 8.07 -7.99 25.36
CA ALA A 149 8.79 -8.58 26.47
C ALA A 149 9.93 -9.47 25.99
N VAL A 150 9.69 -10.31 24.97
CA VAL A 150 10.72 -11.15 24.35
C VAL A 150 11.83 -10.29 23.77
N ALA A 151 11.50 -9.26 22.98
CA ALA A 151 12.49 -8.36 22.40
C ALA A 151 13.39 -7.70 23.45
N ARG A 152 12.79 -7.26 24.57
CA ARG A 152 13.53 -6.65 25.70
C ARG A 152 14.44 -7.67 26.40
N ALA A 153 13.91 -8.86 26.67
CA ALA A 153 14.67 -9.93 27.34
C ALA A 153 15.89 -10.36 26.51
N GLU A 154 15.75 -10.38 25.18
CA GLU A 154 16.85 -10.73 24.28
C GLU A 154 17.78 -9.53 23.97
N GLY A 155 17.50 -8.34 24.50
CA GLY A 155 18.28 -7.12 24.23
C GLY A 155 18.31 -6.72 22.75
N LYS A 156 17.27 -7.10 21.98
CA LYS A 156 17.22 -6.85 20.55
C LYS A 156 16.56 -5.52 20.21
N PRO A 157 16.98 -4.88 19.10
CA PRO A 157 16.33 -3.66 18.65
C PRO A 157 14.86 -3.91 18.31
N ILE A 158 13.99 -3.08 18.83
CA ILE A 158 12.55 -3.12 18.58
C ILE A 158 12.07 -1.79 18.01
N LEU A 159 11.28 -1.86 16.93
CA LEU A 159 10.53 -0.72 16.40
C LEU A 159 9.03 -0.93 16.63
N ASP A 160 8.51 -0.31 17.68
CA ASP A 160 7.07 -0.24 17.94
C ASP A 160 6.47 0.89 17.08
N ILE A 161 5.72 0.52 16.06
CA ILE A 161 5.06 1.45 15.14
C ILE A 161 3.58 1.64 15.46
N SER A 162 3.10 1.03 16.54
CA SER A 162 1.68 1.10 16.95
C SER A 162 1.24 2.48 17.41
N GLN A 163 2.16 3.28 17.94
CA GLN A 163 1.86 4.51 18.66
C GLN A 163 2.12 5.79 17.90
N ASN A 164 2.77 5.74 16.73
CA ASN A 164 3.20 6.94 16.03
C ASN A 164 2.92 6.90 14.54
N ASN A 165 1.96 7.71 14.14
CA ASN A 165 1.58 7.88 12.73
C ASN A 165 2.63 8.62 11.88
N MET A 166 3.68 9.17 12.49
CA MET A 166 4.68 9.96 11.78
C MET A 166 5.80 9.13 11.15
N TYR A 167 5.89 7.83 11.45
CA TYR A 167 6.90 6.95 10.83
C TYR A 167 6.83 6.91 9.31
N TRP A 168 5.64 7.04 8.75
CA TRP A 168 5.45 7.06 7.31
C TRP A 168 6.18 8.23 6.61
N TYR A 169 6.37 9.38 7.27
CA TYR A 169 7.18 10.47 6.74
C TYR A 169 8.65 10.08 6.60
N VAL A 170 9.18 9.39 7.60
CA VAL A 170 10.57 8.90 7.56
C VAL A 170 10.72 7.88 6.45
N PHE A 171 9.81 6.92 6.35
CA PHE A 171 9.86 5.89 5.32
C PHE A 171 9.72 6.45 3.91
N ARG A 172 8.92 7.49 3.70
CA ARG A 172 8.89 8.20 2.41
C ARG A 172 10.24 8.75 2.00
N ASN A 173 10.94 9.38 2.92
CA ASN A 173 12.26 9.92 2.63
C ASN A 173 13.26 8.82 2.36
N TRP A 174 13.16 7.72 3.09
CA TRP A 174 14.05 6.59 2.91
C TRP A 174 13.84 5.84 1.59
N GLN A 175 12.72 6.00 0.93
CA GLN A 175 12.56 5.57 -0.46
C GLN A 175 13.53 6.33 -1.39
N LEU A 176 13.68 7.63 -1.16
CA LEU A 176 14.63 8.48 -1.93
C LEU A 176 16.08 8.17 -1.60
N GLU A 177 16.35 7.80 -0.36
CA GLU A 177 17.71 7.45 0.12
C GLU A 177 18.12 6.00 -0.19
N GLY A 178 17.33 5.25 -0.94
CA GLY A 178 17.62 3.84 -1.27
C GLY A 178 17.56 2.88 -0.07
N LYS A 179 16.91 3.28 1.04
CA LYS A 179 16.72 2.45 2.24
C LYS A 179 15.38 1.73 2.22
N GLN A 180 14.84 1.52 1.05
CA GLN A 180 13.64 0.72 0.82
C GLN A 180 13.81 -0.10 -0.45
N SER A 181 13.16 -1.25 -0.49
CA SER A 181 13.22 -2.19 -1.61
C SER A 181 11.91 -2.94 -1.71
N ILE A 182 11.64 -3.52 -2.87
CA ILE A 182 10.55 -4.48 -3.06
C ILE A 182 11.09 -5.77 -3.65
N TYR A 183 10.33 -6.84 -3.50
CA TYR A 183 10.47 -8.08 -4.26
C TYR A 183 9.43 -8.12 -5.37
N ASP A 184 9.79 -8.79 -6.44
CA ASP A 184 8.89 -9.06 -7.57
C ASP A 184 8.04 -10.30 -7.26
N LEU A 185 6.88 -10.08 -6.69
CA LEU A 185 5.96 -11.14 -6.31
C LEU A 185 5.26 -11.79 -7.51
N SER A 186 5.40 -11.22 -8.72
CA SER A 186 4.88 -11.86 -9.93
C SER A 186 5.58 -13.20 -10.21
N LYS A 187 6.81 -13.38 -9.72
CA LYS A 187 7.56 -14.63 -9.84
C LYS A 187 6.94 -15.78 -9.03
N VAL A 188 6.24 -15.44 -7.94
CA VAL A 188 5.59 -16.42 -7.06
C VAL A 188 4.13 -16.63 -7.41
N TYR A 189 3.40 -15.54 -7.63
CA TYR A 189 1.95 -15.57 -7.84
C TYR A 189 1.53 -15.57 -9.31
N GLY A 190 2.42 -15.12 -10.21
CA GLY A 190 2.17 -15.11 -11.65
C GLY A 190 2.58 -16.42 -12.32
N LYS A 191 1.78 -16.86 -13.27
CA LYS A 191 2.15 -17.94 -14.20
C LYS A 191 2.46 -17.37 -15.56
N SER A 192 1.52 -16.60 -16.09
CA SER A 192 1.61 -15.90 -17.37
C SER A 192 0.63 -14.72 -17.33
N LYS A 193 0.93 -13.67 -18.07
CA LYS A 193 -0.05 -12.60 -18.27
C LYS A 193 -1.18 -13.12 -19.16
N GLU A 194 -2.39 -13.07 -18.64
CA GLU A 194 -3.61 -13.42 -19.34
C GLU A 194 -4.36 -12.13 -19.71
N ASN A 195 -5.21 -12.18 -20.71
CA ASN A 195 -6.03 -11.04 -21.10
C ASN A 195 -7.18 -10.80 -20.12
N ILE A 196 -6.79 -10.59 -18.84
CA ILE A 196 -7.70 -10.38 -17.70
C ILE A 196 -7.59 -8.95 -17.22
N CYS A 197 -8.74 -8.32 -16.95
CA CYS A 197 -8.83 -7.07 -16.20
C CYS A 197 -9.27 -7.35 -14.76
N VAL A 198 -8.52 -6.86 -13.79
CA VAL A 198 -8.91 -6.89 -12.37
C VAL A 198 -9.45 -5.52 -11.98
N ILE A 199 -10.65 -5.47 -11.45
CA ILE A 199 -11.28 -4.26 -10.93
C ILE A 199 -11.49 -4.41 -9.43
N PHE A 200 -11.12 -3.39 -8.65
CA PHE A 200 -11.41 -3.33 -7.21
C PHE A 200 -12.64 -2.47 -6.95
N PRO A 201 -13.85 -3.07 -6.85
CA PRO A 201 -15.09 -2.33 -6.63
C PRO A 201 -15.21 -1.94 -5.16
N ARG A 202 -14.75 -0.75 -4.82
CA ARG A 202 -14.72 -0.31 -3.43
C ARG A 202 -16.10 0.20 -2.98
N LYS A 203 -16.61 -0.39 -1.90
CA LYS A 203 -17.74 0.15 -1.15
C LYS A 203 -17.28 1.33 -0.31
N LYS A 204 -18.19 2.30 -0.06
CA LYS A 204 -17.96 3.39 0.86
C LYS A 204 -17.48 2.87 2.22
N GLY A 205 -16.35 3.35 2.67
CA GLY A 205 -15.82 3.03 3.99
C GLY A 205 -14.82 4.07 4.45
N GLY A 206 -14.87 4.46 5.72
CA GLY A 206 -13.99 5.43 6.35
C GLY A 206 -14.41 6.88 6.14
N LYS A 207 -13.61 7.81 6.65
CA LYS A 207 -13.78 9.25 6.40
C LYS A 207 -13.62 9.51 4.92
N VAL A 208 -14.73 9.77 4.31
CA VAL A 208 -14.83 9.99 2.90
C VAL A 208 -14.22 11.34 2.56
N THR A 209 -13.19 11.33 1.74
CA THR A 209 -12.89 12.49 0.91
C THR A 209 -13.75 12.40 -0.35
N PRO A 210 -14.17 13.52 -0.94
CA PRO A 210 -15.01 13.54 -2.16
C PRO A 210 -14.45 12.69 -3.33
N ASN A 211 -13.18 12.33 -3.28
CA ASN A 211 -12.45 11.57 -4.30
C ASN A 211 -12.35 10.07 -4.02
N ASN A 212 -12.95 9.56 -2.93
CA ASN A 212 -12.89 8.15 -2.57
C ASN A 212 -14.04 7.33 -3.16
N GLY A 213 -14.38 7.56 -4.42
CA GLY A 213 -15.08 6.61 -5.26
C GLY A 213 -16.51 6.26 -4.92
N GLU A 214 -17.18 7.03 -4.08
CA GLU A 214 -18.60 6.82 -3.74
C GLU A 214 -19.55 6.92 -4.91
N SER A 215 -19.04 7.34 -6.02
CA SER A 215 -19.82 7.76 -7.17
C SER A 215 -19.46 7.03 -8.46
N TRP A 216 -18.61 5.98 -8.39
CA TRP A 216 -18.33 5.13 -9.54
C TRP A 216 -19.35 4.00 -9.60
N ASP A 217 -19.96 3.85 -10.76
CA ASP A 217 -20.72 2.67 -11.12
C ASP A 217 -19.76 1.57 -11.62
N TYR A 218 -19.43 0.64 -10.73
CA TYR A 218 -18.51 -0.45 -11.06
C TYR A 218 -19.11 -1.47 -12.01
N GLU A 219 -20.42 -1.60 -12.05
CA GLU A 219 -21.12 -2.44 -13.01
C GLU A 219 -20.95 -1.87 -14.42
N GLU A 220 -21.16 -0.55 -14.56
CA GLU A 220 -20.92 0.15 -15.82
C GLU A 220 -19.43 0.11 -16.23
N ILE A 221 -18.47 0.26 -15.28
CA ILE A 221 -17.05 0.10 -15.59
C ILE A 221 -16.78 -1.30 -16.12
N ALA A 222 -17.22 -2.34 -15.41
CA ALA A 222 -17.00 -3.72 -15.81
C ALA A 222 -17.62 -4.02 -17.18
N ARG A 223 -18.85 -3.56 -17.42
CA ARG A 223 -19.54 -3.73 -18.70
C ARG A 223 -18.79 -3.05 -19.85
N ARG A 224 -18.28 -1.84 -19.68
CA ARG A 224 -17.56 -1.10 -20.73
C ARG A 224 -16.18 -1.67 -21.05
N VAL A 225 -15.49 -2.22 -20.05
CA VAL A 225 -14.15 -2.79 -20.30
C VAL A 225 -14.22 -4.24 -20.75
N SER A 226 -15.29 -4.96 -20.45
CA SER A 226 -15.43 -6.39 -20.74
C SER A 226 -15.21 -6.78 -22.23
N PRO A 227 -15.53 -5.96 -23.24
CA PRO A 227 -15.25 -6.31 -24.65
C PRO A 227 -13.75 -6.40 -25.01
N TYR A 228 -12.87 -5.84 -24.17
CA TYR A 228 -11.44 -5.78 -24.44
C TYR A 228 -10.63 -6.85 -23.72
N PHE A 229 -11.30 -7.66 -22.88
CA PHE A 229 -10.67 -8.71 -22.08
C PHE A 229 -11.43 -10.02 -22.17
N ASP A 230 -10.69 -11.13 -22.06
CA ASP A 230 -11.31 -12.45 -22.02
C ASP A 230 -12.09 -12.65 -20.72
N LYS A 231 -11.61 -11.99 -19.63
CA LYS A 231 -12.28 -11.97 -18.32
C LYS A 231 -12.12 -10.63 -17.63
N VAL A 232 -13.14 -10.25 -16.89
CA VAL A 232 -13.12 -9.13 -15.95
C VAL A 232 -13.37 -9.68 -14.55
N LEU A 233 -12.40 -9.57 -13.67
CA LEU A 233 -12.50 -10.04 -12.29
C LEU A 233 -12.76 -8.87 -11.36
N LEU A 234 -13.88 -8.91 -10.66
CA LEU A 234 -14.24 -7.97 -9.60
C LEU A 234 -13.66 -8.51 -8.29
N VAL A 235 -12.51 -7.99 -7.89
CA VAL A 235 -11.72 -8.50 -6.77
C VAL A 235 -11.82 -7.59 -5.57
N GLY A 236 -11.98 -8.14 -4.39
CA GLY A 236 -11.98 -7.34 -3.18
C GLY A 236 -12.29 -8.11 -1.90
N HIS A 237 -12.32 -7.37 -0.79
CA HIS A 237 -12.63 -7.92 0.52
C HIS A 237 -14.15 -7.91 0.77
N PRO A 238 -14.74 -8.95 1.40
CA PRO A 238 -16.18 -9.03 1.63
C PRO A 238 -16.78 -7.81 2.35
N SER A 239 -16.04 -7.23 3.29
CA SER A 239 -16.50 -6.07 4.08
C SER A 239 -16.37 -4.72 3.39
N PHE A 240 -15.55 -4.61 2.32
CA PHE A 240 -15.16 -3.31 1.72
C PHE A 240 -15.47 -3.18 0.24
N SER A 241 -15.89 -4.27 -0.40
CA SER A 241 -16.21 -4.25 -1.82
C SER A 241 -17.68 -3.93 -2.06
N ALA A 242 -17.96 -3.21 -3.12
CA ALA A 242 -19.32 -3.02 -3.60
C ALA A 242 -19.85 -4.35 -4.16
N VAL A 243 -21.13 -4.59 -4.00
CA VAL A 243 -21.82 -5.69 -4.69
C VAL A 243 -22.01 -5.24 -6.13
N VAL A 244 -21.56 -6.07 -7.07
CA VAL A 244 -21.68 -5.84 -8.50
C VAL A 244 -22.23 -7.12 -9.13
N ASN A 245 -23.17 -6.97 -10.04
CA ASN A 245 -23.71 -8.11 -10.76
C ASN A 245 -22.62 -8.74 -11.65
N SER A 246 -22.56 -10.07 -11.63
CA SER A 246 -21.68 -10.85 -12.48
C SER A 246 -22.49 -11.50 -13.60
N GLY A 247 -21.85 -11.69 -14.74
CA GLY A 247 -22.48 -12.36 -15.90
C GLY A 247 -21.59 -12.27 -17.14
N GLY A 248 -21.76 -13.18 -18.08
CA GLY A 248 -20.88 -13.26 -19.24
C GLY A 248 -19.42 -13.55 -18.83
N ASN A 249 -18.50 -12.70 -19.24
CA ASN A 249 -17.09 -12.79 -18.88
C ASN A 249 -16.71 -11.98 -17.61
N ILE A 250 -17.71 -11.48 -16.85
CA ILE A 250 -17.51 -10.74 -15.61
C ILE A 250 -17.74 -11.68 -14.42
N GLU A 251 -16.70 -11.88 -13.60
CA GLU A 251 -16.70 -12.78 -12.47
C GLU A 251 -16.43 -12.01 -11.16
N LEU A 252 -17.19 -12.34 -10.10
CA LEU A 252 -16.96 -11.81 -8.75
C LEU A 252 -16.01 -12.73 -7.97
N LYS A 253 -14.89 -12.18 -7.48
CA LYS A 253 -13.85 -12.87 -6.71
C LYS A 253 -13.58 -12.14 -5.40
N VAL A 254 -14.57 -12.15 -4.52
CA VAL A 254 -14.48 -11.53 -3.21
C VAL A 254 -13.92 -12.52 -2.20
N SER A 255 -12.75 -12.23 -1.65
CA SER A 255 -12.04 -13.08 -0.69
C SER A 255 -11.37 -12.22 0.38
N SER A 256 -11.25 -12.77 1.58
CA SER A 256 -10.39 -12.23 2.64
C SER A 256 -8.93 -12.67 2.48
N ASP A 257 -8.63 -13.59 1.56
CA ASP A 257 -7.27 -14.07 1.30
C ASP A 257 -6.55 -13.17 0.28
N ASN A 258 -5.50 -12.52 0.76
CA ASN A 258 -4.65 -11.68 -0.08
C ASN A 258 -3.75 -12.49 -1.04
N ALA A 259 -3.53 -13.79 -0.80
CA ALA A 259 -2.79 -14.62 -1.74
C ALA A 259 -3.56 -14.79 -3.06
N ASP A 260 -4.87 -14.99 -2.99
CA ASP A 260 -5.72 -15.04 -4.17
C ASP A 260 -5.77 -13.69 -4.89
N THR A 261 -5.87 -12.59 -4.13
CA THR A 261 -5.80 -11.24 -4.68
C THR A 261 -4.49 -11.03 -5.46
N LEU A 262 -3.34 -11.45 -4.89
CA LEU A 262 -2.05 -11.36 -5.56
C LEU A 262 -1.99 -12.22 -6.82
N LYS A 263 -2.53 -13.44 -6.81
CA LYS A 263 -2.61 -14.30 -8.00
C LYS A 263 -3.42 -13.66 -9.12
N TYR A 264 -4.60 -13.13 -8.81
CA TYR A 264 -5.42 -12.44 -9.81
C TYR A 264 -4.68 -11.24 -10.39
N CYS A 265 -4.09 -10.40 -9.55
CA CYS A 265 -3.34 -9.22 -10.00
C CYS A 265 -2.07 -9.59 -10.78
N ALA A 266 -1.36 -10.65 -10.38
CA ALA A 266 -0.12 -11.08 -11.02
C ALA A 266 -0.34 -11.62 -12.45
N ASN A 267 -1.46 -12.29 -12.67
CA ASN A 267 -1.81 -12.85 -13.98
C ASN A 267 -2.60 -11.86 -14.85
N ALA A 268 -3.10 -10.77 -14.29
CA ALA A 268 -3.87 -9.78 -15.03
C ALA A 268 -2.99 -8.93 -15.97
N ARG A 269 -3.62 -8.47 -17.04
CA ARG A 269 -3.06 -7.48 -17.97
C ARG A 269 -3.26 -6.06 -17.47
N LEU A 270 -4.36 -5.81 -16.72
CA LEU A 270 -4.69 -4.48 -16.18
C LEU A 270 -5.34 -4.59 -14.81
N ILE A 271 -4.99 -3.66 -13.92
CA ILE A 271 -5.69 -3.41 -12.66
C ILE A 271 -6.38 -2.05 -12.73
N ILE A 272 -7.68 -1.99 -12.46
CA ILE A 272 -8.46 -0.74 -12.33
C ILE A 272 -8.85 -0.57 -10.87
N THR A 273 -8.49 0.54 -10.28
CA THR A 273 -8.79 0.80 -8.88
C THR A 273 -8.89 2.29 -8.59
N GLN A 274 -9.62 2.64 -7.54
CA GLN A 274 -9.53 3.97 -6.96
C GLN A 274 -8.22 4.17 -6.23
N HIS A 275 -7.94 5.41 -5.83
CA HIS A 275 -6.82 5.73 -4.97
C HIS A 275 -6.99 5.04 -3.58
N SER A 276 -6.46 3.85 -3.45
CA SER A 276 -6.53 2.98 -2.27
C SER A 276 -5.25 2.14 -2.14
N GLY A 277 -5.18 1.26 -1.14
CA GLY A 277 -4.06 0.31 -1.02
C GLY A 277 -3.83 -0.55 -2.27
N ALA A 278 -4.89 -0.87 -3.01
CA ALA A 278 -4.82 -1.68 -4.23
C ALA A 278 -3.97 -1.04 -5.35
N VAL A 279 -3.82 0.29 -5.36
CA VAL A 279 -2.93 1.00 -6.30
C VAL A 279 -1.49 0.47 -6.23
N HIS A 280 -1.04 0.08 -5.05
CA HIS A 280 0.33 -0.35 -4.84
C HIS A 280 0.57 -1.81 -5.25
N LEU A 281 -0.49 -2.62 -5.37
CA LEU A 281 -0.37 -4.05 -5.75
C LEU A 281 0.35 -4.23 -7.09
N GLY A 282 -0.01 -3.43 -8.09
CA GLY A 282 0.59 -3.52 -9.41
C GLY A 282 2.11 -3.38 -9.42
N ALA A 283 2.69 -2.64 -8.46
CA ALA A 283 4.13 -2.50 -8.34
C ALA A 283 4.82 -3.80 -7.91
N TYR A 284 4.17 -4.57 -7.02
CA TYR A 284 4.69 -5.85 -6.52
C TYR A 284 4.53 -6.98 -7.52
N VAL A 285 3.51 -6.94 -8.36
CA VAL A 285 3.19 -8.03 -9.30
C VAL A 285 3.42 -7.67 -10.77
N LYS A 286 4.06 -6.52 -11.04
CA LYS A 286 4.41 -6.07 -12.41
C LYS A 286 3.18 -5.96 -13.32
N THR A 287 2.06 -5.48 -12.80
CA THR A 287 0.84 -5.28 -13.56
C THR A 287 0.52 -3.80 -13.67
N PRO A 288 0.24 -3.28 -14.87
CA PRO A 288 -0.22 -1.90 -15.07
C PRO A 288 -1.45 -1.58 -14.23
N VAL A 289 -1.49 -0.36 -13.71
CA VAL A 289 -2.62 0.10 -12.89
C VAL A 289 -3.19 1.38 -13.49
N LEU A 290 -4.50 1.38 -13.68
CA LEU A 290 -5.29 2.56 -13.96
C LEU A 290 -5.98 3.02 -12.68
N ILE A 291 -5.64 4.22 -12.21
CA ILE A 291 -6.30 4.82 -11.05
C ILE A 291 -7.48 5.65 -11.54
N ILE A 292 -8.65 5.39 -10.98
CA ILE A 292 -9.85 6.16 -11.32
C ILE A 292 -10.13 7.21 -10.26
N PHE A 293 -10.30 8.47 -10.70
CA PHE A 293 -10.68 9.60 -9.87
C PHE A 293 -11.94 10.23 -10.42
N LYS A 294 -12.88 10.60 -9.55
CA LYS A 294 -14.00 11.43 -9.97
C LYS A 294 -13.64 12.90 -9.78
N GLY A 295 -13.48 13.61 -10.88
CA GLY A 295 -13.00 14.99 -10.88
C GLY A 295 -11.46 15.08 -10.91
N SER A 296 -10.88 15.99 -10.13
CA SER A 296 -9.43 16.18 -10.08
C SER A 296 -8.76 15.20 -9.14
N PRO A 297 -7.60 14.60 -9.50
CA PRO A 297 -6.87 13.74 -8.61
C PRO A 297 -6.36 14.51 -7.38
N PRO A 298 -6.42 13.91 -6.18
CA PRO A 298 -5.90 14.54 -4.98
C PRO A 298 -4.36 14.55 -5.02
N VAL A 299 -3.78 15.74 -5.13
CA VAL A 299 -2.32 15.95 -5.29
C VAL A 299 -1.50 15.14 -4.29
N LYS A 300 -1.88 15.15 -3.01
CA LYS A 300 -1.13 14.42 -1.96
C LYS A 300 -1.07 12.91 -2.20
N GLY A 301 -2.22 12.29 -2.43
CA GLY A 301 -2.27 10.85 -2.64
C GLY A 301 -1.57 10.43 -3.93
N LEU A 302 -1.72 11.24 -4.97
CA LEU A 302 -1.04 11.06 -6.24
C LEU A 302 0.48 11.11 -6.05
N MET A 303 0.98 12.12 -5.34
CA MET A 303 2.42 12.29 -5.09
C MET A 303 3.04 11.10 -4.35
N ASP A 304 2.35 10.54 -3.37
CA ASP A 304 2.83 9.35 -2.67
C ASP A 304 2.97 8.14 -3.61
N THR A 305 1.98 7.95 -4.47
CA THR A 305 1.98 6.85 -5.44
C THR A 305 3.05 7.03 -6.51
N VAL A 306 3.19 8.25 -7.04
CA VAL A 306 4.23 8.58 -8.03
C VAL A 306 5.62 8.37 -7.45
N ARG A 307 5.86 8.85 -6.22
CA ARG A 307 7.14 8.68 -5.52
C ARG A 307 7.47 7.20 -5.33
N PHE A 308 6.50 6.41 -4.85
CA PHE A 308 6.68 4.97 -4.68
C PHE A 308 7.08 4.31 -6.00
N ARG A 309 6.35 4.59 -7.08
CA ARG A 309 6.63 3.98 -8.39
C ARG A 309 7.96 4.45 -8.96
N LYS A 310 8.26 5.74 -8.93
CA LYS A 310 9.50 6.30 -9.46
C LYS A 310 10.74 5.72 -8.76
N ASN A 311 10.69 5.52 -7.46
CA ASN A 311 11.87 5.14 -6.67
C ASN A 311 12.00 3.62 -6.42
N LEU A 312 10.91 2.87 -6.46
CA LEU A 312 10.94 1.43 -6.18
C LEU A 312 10.59 0.55 -7.38
N THR A 313 9.91 1.11 -8.38
CA THR A 313 9.53 0.40 -9.59
C THR A 313 9.65 1.34 -10.78
N SER A 314 9.99 0.88 -11.92
CA SER A 314 10.00 1.67 -13.17
C SER A 314 8.63 1.72 -13.86
N GLN A 315 7.58 1.22 -13.22
CA GLN A 315 6.26 1.20 -13.85
C GLN A 315 5.66 2.59 -13.98
N SER A 316 5.08 2.87 -15.14
CA SER A 316 4.24 4.04 -15.36
C SER A 316 2.98 4.01 -14.48
N LEU A 317 2.50 5.19 -14.15
CA LEU A 317 1.27 5.38 -13.40
C LEU A 317 0.25 6.07 -14.31
N ASN A 318 -0.89 5.43 -14.53
CA ASN A 318 -1.95 5.94 -15.36
C ASN A 318 -3.18 6.31 -14.52
N TYR A 319 -3.96 7.30 -14.97
CA TYR A 319 -5.21 7.64 -14.33
C TYR A 319 -6.31 8.00 -15.34
N ALA A 320 -7.56 7.88 -14.91
CA ALA A 320 -8.74 8.29 -15.64
C ALA A 320 -9.68 9.10 -14.74
N LEU A 321 -10.35 10.09 -15.33
CA LEU A 321 -11.25 11.03 -14.63
C LEU A 321 -12.74 10.80 -14.96
N ASN A 322 -13.01 10.01 -15.98
CA ASN A 322 -14.35 9.70 -16.46
C ASN A 322 -14.40 8.33 -17.13
N MET A 323 -15.61 7.88 -17.40
CA MET A 323 -15.89 6.57 -17.96
C MET A 323 -15.27 6.37 -19.35
N GLN A 324 -15.27 7.39 -20.20
CA GLN A 324 -14.71 7.31 -21.54
C GLN A 324 -13.19 7.14 -21.51
N GLU A 325 -12.51 7.79 -20.59
CA GLU A 325 -11.06 7.62 -20.42
C GLU A 325 -10.70 6.21 -19.93
N ILE A 326 -11.53 5.60 -19.05
CA ILE A 326 -11.36 4.22 -18.61
C ILE A 326 -11.46 3.26 -19.80
N GLU A 327 -12.51 3.41 -20.59
CA GLU A 327 -12.76 2.58 -21.77
C GLU A 327 -11.66 2.73 -22.82
N ASN A 328 -11.26 3.96 -23.13
CA ASN A 328 -10.18 4.23 -24.10
C ASN A 328 -8.85 3.61 -23.66
N PHE A 329 -8.57 3.63 -22.34
CA PHE A 329 -7.35 2.98 -21.83
C PHE A 329 -7.42 1.47 -21.98
N ALA A 330 -8.54 0.86 -21.62
CA ALA A 330 -8.74 -0.58 -21.77
C ALA A 330 -8.63 -1.03 -23.24
N ALA A 331 -9.16 -0.22 -24.18
CA ALA A 331 -9.14 -0.48 -25.61
C ALA A 331 -7.75 -0.29 -26.25
N SER A 332 -6.90 0.59 -25.70
CA SER A 332 -5.66 1.03 -26.37
C SER A 332 -4.63 -0.08 -26.55
N GLY A 333 -4.72 -1.16 -25.80
CA GLY A 333 -3.74 -2.23 -25.81
C GLY A 333 -2.33 -1.86 -25.33
N ASN A 334 -2.06 -0.60 -25.05
CA ASN A 334 -0.78 -0.08 -24.56
C ASN A 334 -0.67 -0.29 -23.03
N LEU A 335 -0.65 -1.55 -22.60
CA LEU A 335 -0.65 -1.96 -21.19
C LEU A 335 0.70 -2.56 -20.79
#